data_60cfc0475146c359d32e1831376ed7fe
#
_entry.id   60cfc0475146c359d32e1831376ed7fe
#
_cell.length_a   1.000
_cell.length_b   1.000
_cell.length_c   1.000
_cell.angle_alpha   90.00
_cell.angle_beta   90.00
_cell.angle_gamma   90.00
#
_symmetry.space_group_name_H-M   'P 1'
#
loop_
_entity.id
_entity.type
_entity.pdbx_description
1 polymer ?
#
loop_
_entity_poly.entity_id
_entity_poly.type
_entity_poly.pdbx_seq_one_letter_code
_entity_poly.pdbx_strand_id
1 'polypeptide(L)'
;MDYMILVNKGHPLEKELDMDLINVGKNSDNEDVYLEKKAGKALLRMLKDVNSIYGEKHVVVSSGYRSFEHQKNVLKYYLNLEGNLAYSRVALPGTSEHHTGLGIDVGVFKNDVYNDDPTGDEPELKWMFENAYKYGFILRYPKGKEAIHGYRYEPWHFRYIDSVELAKDIKDRDITLEEYIMEKKVKKLT
;
A
#
# COMPACT_ATOMS: atom_id res chain seq x y z
N MET A 1 10.69 2.79 -14.41
CA MET A 1 9.88 2.09 -13.39
C MET A 1 8.62 1.54 -14.04
N ASP A 2 8.29 0.28 -13.83
CA ASP A 2 6.98 -0.29 -14.21
C ASP A 2 6.00 -0.11 -13.05
N TYR A 3 5.06 0.83 -13.19
CA TYR A 3 4.07 1.13 -12.16
C TYR A 3 2.96 0.05 -12.06
N MET A 4 2.92 -0.87 -13.02
CA MET A 4 2.00 -2.01 -13.03
C MET A 4 2.67 -3.32 -12.60
N ILE A 5 3.91 -3.27 -12.12
CA ILE A 5 4.61 -4.44 -11.62
C ILE A 5 3.77 -5.11 -10.52
N LEU A 6 3.50 -6.40 -10.67
CA LEU A 6 2.81 -7.21 -9.68
C LEU A 6 3.83 -7.90 -8.78
N VAL A 7 3.76 -7.60 -7.49
CA VAL A 7 4.57 -8.25 -6.46
C VAL A 7 3.65 -8.85 -5.41
N ASN A 8 3.69 -10.15 -5.25
CA ASN A 8 2.92 -10.91 -4.27
C ASN A 8 3.56 -12.30 -4.08
N LYS A 9 2.90 -13.19 -3.33
CA LYS A 9 3.39 -14.57 -3.07
C LYS A 9 3.63 -15.39 -4.34
N GLY A 10 2.88 -15.12 -5.42
CA GLY A 10 3.02 -15.80 -6.72
C GLY A 10 3.97 -15.10 -7.71
N HIS A 11 4.35 -13.86 -7.41
CA HIS A 11 5.20 -13.02 -8.26
C HIS A 11 6.27 -12.33 -7.41
N PRO A 12 7.27 -13.06 -6.89
CA PRO A 12 8.34 -12.49 -6.08
C PRO A 12 9.32 -11.69 -6.94
N LEU A 13 9.90 -10.65 -6.36
CA LEU A 13 11.09 -9.99 -6.91
C LEU A 13 12.32 -10.83 -6.60
N GLU A 14 13.17 -11.04 -7.60
CA GLU A 14 14.44 -11.76 -7.46
C GLU A 14 15.53 -10.86 -6.86
N LYS A 15 15.41 -9.55 -7.01
CA LYS A 15 16.35 -8.53 -6.51
C LYS A 15 15.64 -7.23 -6.21
N GLU A 16 16.27 -6.39 -5.40
CA GLU A 16 15.80 -5.04 -5.16
C GLU A 16 15.75 -4.21 -6.44
N LEU A 17 14.77 -3.34 -6.55
CA LEU A 17 14.61 -2.45 -7.69
C LEU A 17 15.47 -1.19 -7.48
N ASP A 18 16.11 -0.74 -8.56
CA ASP A 18 16.75 0.56 -8.59
C ASP A 18 15.69 1.64 -8.87
N MET A 19 15.55 2.60 -7.95
CA MET A 19 14.53 3.64 -8.04
C MET A 19 14.91 4.90 -7.28
N ASP A 20 14.39 6.04 -7.76
CA ASP A 20 14.48 7.32 -7.06
C ASP A 20 13.51 7.34 -5.88
N LEU A 21 14.01 7.35 -4.66
CA LEU A 21 13.20 7.47 -3.44
C LEU A 21 13.16 8.93 -2.95
N ILE A 22 12.01 9.34 -2.46
CA ILE A 22 11.85 10.62 -1.73
C ILE A 22 11.28 10.36 -0.33
N ASN A 23 11.69 11.20 0.62
CA ASN A 23 11.09 11.22 1.95
C ASN A 23 9.66 11.79 1.87
N VAL A 24 8.70 11.08 2.47
CA VAL A 24 7.27 11.46 2.48
C VAL A 24 6.76 11.80 3.88
N GLY A 25 7.65 11.84 4.87
CA GLY A 25 7.34 12.16 6.25
C GLY A 25 7.95 11.15 7.22
N LYS A 26 7.47 11.18 8.44
CA LYS A 26 7.88 10.28 9.52
C LYS A 26 6.70 9.45 9.99
N ASN A 27 6.99 8.20 10.38
CA ASN A 27 6.02 7.33 11.05
C ASN A 27 5.88 7.71 12.54
N SER A 28 5.06 6.95 13.28
CA SER A 28 4.84 7.15 14.71
C SER A 28 6.11 7.01 15.56
N ASP A 29 7.07 6.23 15.09
CA ASP A 29 8.35 6.00 15.79
C ASP A 29 9.41 7.05 15.43
N ASN A 30 8.99 8.13 14.73
CA ASN A 30 9.84 9.22 14.27
C ASN A 30 10.91 8.79 13.25
N GLU A 31 10.69 7.69 12.53
CA GLU A 31 11.53 7.20 11.46
C GLU A 31 11.10 7.78 10.12
N ASP A 32 12.07 8.09 9.26
CA ASP A 32 11.81 8.61 7.92
C ASP A 32 11.19 7.53 7.01
N VAL A 33 10.09 7.86 6.34
CA VAL A 33 9.41 7.00 5.39
C VAL A 33 9.70 7.47 3.96
N TYR A 34 10.00 6.52 3.08
CA TYR A 34 10.37 6.79 1.70
C TYR A 34 9.41 6.10 0.74
N LEU A 35 9.17 6.72 -0.41
CA LEU A 35 8.47 6.14 -1.56
C LEU A 35 9.21 6.45 -2.86
N GLU A 36 8.88 5.71 -3.91
CA GLU A 36 9.24 6.09 -5.28
C GLU A 36 8.73 7.51 -5.55
N LYS A 37 9.51 8.26 -6.29
CA LYS A 37 9.38 9.72 -6.43
C LYS A 37 8.01 10.22 -6.90
N LYS A 38 7.37 9.56 -7.89
CA LYS A 38 6.03 9.96 -8.34
C LYS A 38 4.97 9.54 -7.32
N ALA A 39 5.08 8.33 -6.79
CA ALA A 39 4.20 7.82 -5.74
C ALA A 39 4.24 8.74 -4.51
N GLY A 40 5.44 9.12 -4.07
CA GLY A 40 5.62 10.01 -2.94
C GLY A 40 5.01 11.40 -3.15
N LYS A 41 5.22 12.01 -4.33
CA LYS A 41 4.59 13.30 -4.66
C LYS A 41 3.05 13.21 -4.72
N ALA A 42 2.52 12.11 -5.22
CA ALA A 42 1.08 11.87 -5.28
C ALA A 42 0.50 11.67 -3.87
N LEU A 43 1.19 10.90 -3.02
CA LEU A 43 0.81 10.70 -1.62
C LEU A 43 0.76 12.02 -0.86
N LEU A 44 1.79 12.86 -0.96
CA LEU A 44 1.82 14.14 -0.24
C LEU A 44 0.65 15.04 -0.59
N ARG A 45 0.18 15.03 -1.86
CA ARG A 45 -1.06 15.73 -2.25
C ARG A 45 -2.30 15.12 -1.61
N MET A 46 -2.41 13.78 -1.63
CA MET A 46 -3.54 13.06 -1.03
C MET A 46 -3.63 13.31 0.48
N LEU A 47 -2.49 13.23 1.19
CA LEU A 47 -2.43 13.50 2.63
C LEU A 47 -2.78 14.95 2.96
N LYS A 48 -2.32 15.91 2.16
CA LYS A 48 -2.71 17.32 2.32
C LYS A 48 -4.22 17.50 2.23
N ASP A 49 -4.86 16.86 1.25
CA ASP A 49 -6.28 17.05 1.00
C ASP A 49 -7.13 16.36 2.08
N VAL A 50 -6.83 15.11 2.46
CA VAL A 50 -7.56 14.43 3.54
C VAL A 50 -7.38 15.15 4.88
N ASN A 51 -6.17 15.57 5.21
CA ASN A 51 -5.89 16.28 6.45
C ASN A 51 -6.47 17.70 6.49
N SER A 52 -6.73 18.32 5.34
CA SER A 52 -7.47 19.60 5.28
C SER A 52 -8.93 19.46 5.70
N ILE A 53 -9.50 18.25 5.59
CA ILE A 53 -10.90 17.96 5.92
C ILE A 53 -11.04 17.54 7.38
N TYR A 54 -10.18 16.64 7.83
CA TYR A 54 -10.33 15.99 9.15
C TYR A 54 -9.46 16.59 10.26
N GLY A 55 -8.41 17.32 9.88
CA GLY A 55 -7.49 17.96 10.81
C GLY A 55 -6.04 17.64 10.49
N GLU A 56 -5.14 18.52 10.89
CA GLU A 56 -3.71 18.36 10.65
C GLU A 56 -3.20 17.06 11.30
N LYS A 57 -2.54 16.24 10.48
CA LYS A 57 -1.97 14.93 10.88
C LYS A 57 -2.97 13.87 11.36
N HIS A 58 -4.25 13.99 10.98
CA HIS A 58 -5.21 12.91 11.24
C HIS A 58 -4.87 11.63 10.49
N VAL A 59 -4.36 11.75 9.25
CA VAL A 59 -3.78 10.64 8.48
C VAL A 59 -2.29 10.88 8.34
N VAL A 60 -1.50 9.89 8.71
CA VAL A 60 -0.03 9.93 8.62
C VAL A 60 0.49 8.68 7.94
N VAL A 61 1.71 8.76 7.41
CA VAL A 61 2.39 7.58 6.87
C VAL A 61 2.77 6.64 8.02
N SER A 62 2.54 5.35 7.85
CA SER A 62 2.97 4.30 8.76
C SER A 62 4.19 3.56 8.20
N SER A 63 4.12 3.13 6.93
CA SER A 63 5.21 2.41 6.27
C SER A 63 5.22 2.70 4.78
N GLY A 64 6.40 2.77 4.18
CA GLY A 64 6.61 2.96 2.74
C GLY A 64 7.56 1.92 2.16
N TYR A 65 8.57 2.35 1.40
CA TYR A 65 9.60 1.46 0.88
C TYR A 65 10.27 0.65 2.00
N ARG A 66 10.42 -0.64 1.75
CA ARG A 66 11.20 -1.55 2.60
C ARG A 66 12.17 -2.35 1.75
N SER A 67 13.47 -2.35 2.12
CA SER A 67 14.46 -3.25 1.54
C SER A 67 14.16 -4.72 1.87
N PHE A 68 14.78 -5.66 1.16
CA PHE A 68 14.67 -7.08 1.49
C PHE A 68 15.16 -7.39 2.91
N GLU A 69 16.25 -6.75 3.32
CA GLU A 69 16.79 -6.94 4.69
C GLU A 69 15.84 -6.35 5.75
N HIS A 70 15.26 -5.17 5.49
CA HIS A 70 14.25 -4.60 6.39
C HIS A 70 13.04 -5.56 6.51
N GLN A 71 12.50 -6.06 5.38
CA GLN A 71 11.37 -7.00 5.39
C GLN A 71 11.68 -8.28 6.15
N LYS A 72 12.91 -8.80 6.07
CA LYS A 72 13.37 -9.95 6.84
C LYS A 72 13.36 -9.67 8.34
N ASN A 73 13.76 -8.48 8.75
CA ASN A 73 13.72 -8.07 10.15
C ASN A 73 12.28 -7.91 10.67
N VAL A 74 11.39 -7.34 9.87
CA VAL A 74 9.94 -7.27 10.17
C VAL A 74 9.36 -8.67 10.35
N LEU A 75 9.63 -9.58 9.42
CA LEU A 75 9.15 -10.95 9.51
C LEU A 75 9.69 -11.66 10.77
N LYS A 76 10.99 -11.50 11.06
CA LYS A 76 11.61 -12.07 12.27
C LYS A 76 10.97 -11.55 13.55
N TYR A 77 10.66 -10.26 13.60
CA TYR A 77 9.98 -9.65 14.74
C TYR A 77 8.62 -10.32 14.98
N TYR A 78 7.77 -10.41 13.94
CA TYR A 78 6.44 -11.03 14.06
C TYR A 78 6.48 -12.55 14.30
N LEU A 79 7.47 -13.27 13.75
CA LEU A 79 7.69 -14.68 14.07
C LEU A 79 8.00 -14.89 15.56
N ASN A 80 8.75 -13.98 16.17
CA ASN A 80 9.02 -14.04 17.62
C ASN A 80 7.78 -13.74 18.48
N LEU A 81 6.87 -12.89 17.99
CA LEU A 81 5.63 -12.54 18.71
C LEU A 81 4.53 -13.60 18.55
N GLU A 82 4.31 -14.09 17.34
CA GLU A 82 3.11 -14.81 16.92
C GLU A 82 3.42 -16.22 16.37
N GLY A 83 4.69 -16.60 16.31
CA GLY A 83 5.10 -17.87 15.71
C GLY A 83 4.68 -17.93 14.23
N ASN A 84 4.26 -19.11 13.77
CA ASN A 84 3.89 -19.33 12.37
C ASN A 84 2.66 -18.50 11.88
N LEU A 85 1.89 -17.91 12.79
CA LEU A 85 0.79 -17.01 12.39
C LEU A 85 1.28 -15.78 11.64
N ALA A 86 2.52 -15.35 11.89
CA ALA A 86 3.16 -14.23 11.17
C ALA A 86 3.11 -14.39 9.65
N TYR A 87 3.22 -15.62 9.11
CA TYR A 87 3.19 -15.87 7.66
C TYR A 87 1.84 -15.57 6.98
N SER A 88 0.77 -15.44 7.77
CA SER A 88 -0.55 -15.05 7.24
C SER A 88 -0.70 -13.55 7.01
N ARG A 89 0.15 -12.73 7.64
CA ARG A 89 0.04 -11.27 7.63
C ARG A 89 1.31 -10.53 7.20
N VAL A 90 2.46 -11.16 7.30
CA VAL A 90 3.74 -10.55 6.92
C VAL A 90 4.30 -11.25 5.69
N ALA A 91 4.57 -10.49 4.66
CA ALA A 91 5.15 -10.99 3.42
C ALA A 91 6.59 -11.49 3.63
N LEU A 92 6.98 -12.54 2.90
CA LEU A 92 8.38 -12.95 2.80
C LEU A 92 9.21 -11.88 2.07
N PRO A 93 10.52 -11.75 2.34
CA PRO A 93 11.41 -10.95 1.50
C PRO A 93 11.26 -11.32 0.02
N GLY A 94 11.16 -10.31 -0.84
CA GLY A 94 10.87 -10.48 -2.26
C GLY A 94 9.38 -10.51 -2.61
N THR A 95 8.47 -10.82 -1.68
CA THR A 95 7.03 -10.91 -1.96
C THR A 95 6.20 -9.74 -1.42
N SER A 96 6.85 -8.79 -0.75
CA SER A 96 6.22 -7.57 -0.23
C SER A 96 6.12 -6.50 -1.31
N GLU A 97 4.95 -5.89 -1.47
CA GLU A 97 4.75 -4.77 -2.39
C GLU A 97 5.54 -3.51 -1.99
N HIS A 98 5.88 -3.37 -0.70
CA HIS A 98 6.73 -2.30 -0.21
C HIS A 98 8.13 -2.26 -0.84
N HIS A 99 8.63 -3.39 -1.36
CA HIS A 99 9.90 -3.43 -2.11
C HIS A 99 9.89 -2.59 -3.39
N THR A 100 8.70 -2.29 -3.91
CA THR A 100 8.54 -1.50 -5.13
C THR A 100 8.61 0.01 -4.89
N GLY A 101 8.51 0.46 -3.62
CA GLY A 101 8.31 1.87 -3.29
C GLY A 101 6.96 2.44 -3.76
N LEU A 102 6.04 1.58 -4.24
CA LEU A 102 4.70 1.97 -4.72
C LEU A 102 3.59 1.66 -3.71
N GLY A 103 3.84 0.77 -2.77
CA GLY A 103 2.94 0.45 -1.65
C GLY A 103 3.18 1.38 -0.46
N ILE A 104 2.11 1.82 0.17
CA ILE A 104 2.12 2.69 1.34
C ILE A 104 1.10 2.22 2.36
N ASP A 105 1.51 2.16 3.62
CA ASP A 105 0.60 2.01 4.75
C ASP A 105 0.38 3.37 5.40
N VAL A 106 -0.88 3.65 5.76
CA VAL A 106 -1.27 4.85 6.50
C VAL A 106 -1.87 4.47 7.85
N GLY A 107 -1.56 5.29 8.86
CA GLY A 107 -2.22 5.23 10.15
C GLY A 107 -3.13 6.44 10.34
N VAL A 108 -4.04 6.34 11.29
CA VAL A 108 -4.97 7.42 11.65
C VAL A 108 -4.84 7.78 13.11
N PHE A 109 -5.00 9.08 13.43
CA PHE A 109 -5.12 9.54 14.80
C PHE A 109 -6.60 9.67 15.17
N LYS A 110 -6.97 9.12 16.33
CA LYS A 110 -8.29 9.29 16.93
C LYS A 110 -8.12 9.73 18.38
N ASN A 111 -8.61 10.92 18.70
CA ASN A 111 -8.46 11.52 20.05
C ASN A 111 -6.98 11.51 20.52
N ASP A 112 -6.08 11.95 19.65
CA ASP A 112 -4.62 11.98 19.86
C ASP A 112 -3.96 10.60 20.09
N VAL A 113 -4.70 9.52 19.87
CA VAL A 113 -4.17 8.15 19.90
C VAL A 113 -3.91 7.67 18.48
N TYR A 114 -2.67 7.29 18.22
CA TYR A 114 -2.26 6.71 16.94
C TYR A 114 -2.77 5.27 16.79
N ASN A 115 -3.30 4.95 15.62
CA ASN A 115 -3.73 3.62 15.23
C ASN A 115 -3.13 3.27 13.85
N ASP A 116 -2.26 2.28 13.80
CA ASP A 116 -1.61 1.75 12.60
C ASP A 116 -2.31 0.50 12.03
N ASP A 117 -3.33 -0.02 12.73
CA ASP A 117 -4.18 -1.15 12.28
C ASP A 117 -5.66 -0.70 12.22
N PRO A 118 -6.00 0.36 11.46
CA PRO A 118 -7.38 0.85 11.38
C PRO A 118 -8.28 -0.17 10.70
N THR A 119 -9.57 -0.10 11.02
CA THR A 119 -10.57 -1.09 10.58
C THR A 119 -11.13 -0.84 9.18
N GLY A 120 -10.96 0.40 8.66
CA GLY A 120 -11.57 0.90 7.44
C GLY A 120 -12.92 1.59 7.67
N ASP A 121 -13.38 1.65 8.93
CA ASP A 121 -14.60 2.37 9.30
C ASP A 121 -14.36 3.84 9.65
N GLU A 122 -13.09 4.21 9.79
CA GLU A 122 -12.64 5.57 10.05
C GLU A 122 -13.04 6.50 8.90
N PRO A 123 -13.59 7.69 9.19
CA PRO A 123 -14.08 8.61 8.16
C PRO A 123 -12.96 9.05 7.20
N GLU A 124 -11.73 9.16 7.68
CA GLU A 124 -10.54 9.48 6.89
C GLU A 124 -10.27 8.40 5.84
N LEU A 125 -10.31 7.11 6.23
CA LEU A 125 -10.10 6.00 5.31
C LEU A 125 -11.26 5.87 4.32
N LYS A 126 -12.51 6.07 4.76
CA LYS A 126 -13.66 6.12 3.82
C LYS A 126 -13.49 7.20 2.77
N TRP A 127 -12.99 8.38 3.16
CA TRP A 127 -12.64 9.41 2.20
C TRP A 127 -11.52 8.95 1.25
N MET A 128 -10.49 8.28 1.75
CA MET A 128 -9.39 7.76 0.93
C MET A 128 -9.88 6.69 -0.06
N PHE A 129 -10.75 5.76 0.35
CA PHE A 129 -11.35 4.76 -0.56
C PHE A 129 -12.09 5.42 -1.73
N GLU A 130 -12.79 6.53 -1.46
CA GLU A 130 -13.52 7.26 -2.49
C GLU A 130 -12.63 8.13 -3.37
N ASN A 131 -11.48 8.58 -2.90
CA ASN A 131 -10.71 9.65 -3.55
C ASN A 131 -9.28 9.26 -3.97
N ALA A 132 -8.71 8.16 -3.47
CA ALA A 132 -7.31 7.78 -3.73
C ALA A 132 -7.01 7.65 -5.23
N TYR A 133 -7.98 7.21 -6.04
CA TYR A 133 -7.81 7.09 -7.49
C TYR A 133 -7.44 8.44 -8.16
N LYS A 134 -7.89 9.59 -7.64
CA LYS A 134 -7.58 10.93 -8.15
C LYS A 134 -6.09 11.26 -8.08
N TYR A 135 -5.37 10.52 -7.24
CA TYR A 135 -3.93 10.62 -7.03
C TYR A 135 -3.17 9.45 -7.66
N GLY A 136 -3.86 8.56 -8.37
CA GLY A 136 -3.27 7.37 -8.99
C GLY A 136 -3.06 6.20 -8.02
N PHE A 137 -3.77 6.19 -6.87
CA PHE A 137 -3.74 5.09 -5.90
C PHE A 137 -5.00 4.23 -5.97
N ILE A 138 -4.84 2.95 -5.65
CA ILE A 138 -5.92 1.99 -5.41
C ILE A 138 -5.82 1.44 -3.98
N LEU A 139 -6.95 1.04 -3.39
CA LEU A 139 -6.96 0.16 -2.23
C LEU A 139 -6.46 -1.22 -2.69
N ARG A 140 -5.33 -1.65 -2.15
CA ARG A 140 -4.61 -2.80 -2.71
C ARG A 140 -5.20 -4.14 -2.32
N TYR A 141 -5.66 -4.29 -1.09
CA TYR A 141 -6.15 -5.53 -0.52
C TYR A 141 -7.59 -5.37 -0.03
N PRO A 142 -8.56 -5.22 -0.96
CA PRO A 142 -9.97 -5.00 -0.61
C PRO A 142 -10.58 -6.25 0.04
N LYS A 143 -11.61 -6.02 0.88
CA LYS A 143 -12.36 -7.06 1.58
C LYS A 143 -13.11 -7.95 0.60
N GLY A 144 -13.09 -9.27 0.87
CA GLY A 144 -13.79 -10.27 0.04
C GLY A 144 -13.01 -10.73 -1.19
N LYS A 145 -11.77 -10.27 -1.36
CA LYS A 145 -10.87 -10.63 -2.48
C LYS A 145 -9.61 -11.37 -2.00
N GLU A 146 -9.58 -11.83 -0.74
CA GLU A 146 -8.41 -12.44 -0.11
C GLU A 146 -7.91 -13.68 -0.87
N ALA A 147 -8.83 -14.45 -1.47
CA ALA A 147 -8.48 -15.61 -2.29
C ALA A 147 -7.76 -15.24 -3.60
N ILE A 148 -7.87 -13.99 -4.06
CA ILE A 148 -7.26 -13.51 -5.31
C ILE A 148 -5.87 -12.92 -5.04
N HIS A 149 -5.78 -11.95 -4.11
CA HIS A 149 -4.52 -11.27 -3.82
C HIS A 149 -3.66 -11.99 -2.76
N GLY A 150 -4.22 -12.93 -2.00
CA GLY A 150 -3.46 -13.82 -1.10
C GLY A 150 -3.09 -13.21 0.26
N TYR A 151 -3.64 -12.03 0.61
CA TYR A 151 -3.46 -11.33 1.88
C TYR A 151 -4.80 -11.16 2.59
N ARG A 152 -4.81 -10.75 3.85
CA ARG A 152 -6.05 -10.34 4.53
C ARG A 152 -6.52 -8.96 3.99
N TYR A 153 -7.72 -8.54 4.36
CA TYR A 153 -8.16 -7.17 4.16
C TYR A 153 -7.25 -6.20 4.89
N GLU A 154 -6.72 -5.20 4.18
CA GLU A 154 -5.81 -4.19 4.71
C GLU A 154 -6.28 -2.79 4.28
N PRO A 155 -7.19 -2.16 5.06
CA PRO A 155 -7.76 -0.85 4.72
C PRO A 155 -6.74 0.30 4.72
N TRP A 156 -5.59 0.10 5.34
CA TRP A 156 -4.48 1.05 5.40
C TRP A 156 -3.54 0.98 4.21
N HIS A 157 -3.55 -0.12 3.43
CA HIS A 157 -2.57 -0.38 2.37
C HIS A 157 -3.05 0.10 1.01
N PHE A 158 -2.40 1.14 0.48
CA PHE A 158 -2.67 1.70 -0.84
C PHE A 158 -1.51 1.45 -1.79
N ARG A 159 -1.84 1.25 -3.08
CA ARG A 159 -0.87 1.04 -4.14
C ARG A 159 -0.96 2.13 -5.20
N TYR A 160 0.18 2.75 -5.53
CA TYR A 160 0.30 3.70 -6.63
C TYR A 160 0.50 2.99 -7.96
N ILE A 161 -0.24 3.42 -9.01
CA ILE A 161 -0.22 2.82 -10.35
C ILE A 161 -0.02 3.84 -11.49
N ASP A 162 0.34 5.08 -11.17
CA ASP A 162 0.67 6.19 -12.11
C ASP A 162 -0.41 6.52 -13.14
N SER A 163 -1.68 6.16 -12.92
CA SER A 163 -2.80 6.49 -13.81
C SER A 163 -4.09 6.69 -13.03
N VAL A 164 -4.63 7.88 -13.13
CA VAL A 164 -5.92 8.25 -12.52
C VAL A 164 -7.07 7.46 -13.16
N GLU A 165 -7.07 7.35 -14.49
CA GLU A 165 -8.10 6.64 -15.24
C GLU A 165 -8.12 5.16 -14.88
N LEU A 166 -6.93 4.57 -14.77
CA LEU A 166 -6.80 3.17 -14.43
C LEU A 166 -7.17 2.88 -12.97
N ALA A 167 -6.72 3.74 -12.04
CA ALA A 167 -7.10 3.62 -10.65
C ALA A 167 -8.62 3.75 -10.47
N LYS A 168 -9.25 4.65 -11.24
CA LYS A 168 -10.70 4.78 -11.26
C LYS A 168 -11.40 3.55 -11.83
N ASP A 169 -10.92 2.98 -12.94
CA ASP A 169 -11.49 1.77 -13.55
C ASP A 169 -11.45 0.58 -12.59
N ILE A 170 -10.30 0.36 -11.93
CA ILE A 170 -10.12 -0.69 -10.92
C ILE A 170 -11.11 -0.49 -9.75
N LYS A 171 -11.22 0.75 -9.22
CA LYS A 171 -12.14 1.08 -8.13
C LYS A 171 -13.59 0.88 -8.53
N ASP A 172 -14.03 1.45 -9.67
CA ASP A 172 -15.44 1.43 -10.09
C ASP A 172 -15.94 0.02 -10.43
N ARG A 173 -15.05 -0.86 -10.88
CA ARG A 173 -15.34 -2.26 -11.19
C ARG A 173 -15.16 -3.19 -9.98
N ASP A 174 -14.70 -2.67 -8.86
CA ASP A 174 -14.37 -3.45 -7.66
C ASP A 174 -13.50 -4.68 -7.97
N ILE A 175 -12.42 -4.47 -8.72
CA ILE A 175 -11.47 -5.53 -9.08
C ILE A 175 -10.10 -5.29 -8.44
N THR A 176 -9.33 -6.37 -8.27
CA THR A 176 -7.96 -6.32 -7.76
C THR A 176 -6.97 -5.97 -8.87
N LEU A 177 -5.75 -5.62 -8.49
CA LEU A 177 -4.64 -5.43 -9.45
C LEU A 177 -4.34 -6.72 -10.21
N GLU A 178 -4.45 -7.89 -9.56
CA GLU A 178 -4.29 -9.21 -10.15
C GLU A 178 -5.31 -9.44 -11.29
N GLU A 179 -6.60 -9.22 -11.01
CA GLU A 179 -7.68 -9.37 -11.99
C GLU A 179 -7.46 -8.45 -13.18
N TYR A 180 -7.13 -7.19 -12.94
CA TYR A 180 -6.86 -6.23 -14.00
C TYR A 180 -5.69 -6.66 -14.90
N ILE A 181 -4.55 -7.07 -14.30
CA ILE A 181 -3.38 -7.52 -15.06
C ILE A 181 -3.70 -8.77 -15.87
N MET A 182 -4.48 -9.70 -15.30
CA MET A 182 -4.90 -10.93 -16.00
C MET A 182 -5.75 -10.62 -17.23
N GLU A 183 -6.72 -9.70 -17.10
CA GLU A 183 -7.55 -9.26 -18.25
C GLU A 183 -6.71 -8.65 -19.38
N LYS A 184 -5.69 -7.85 -19.03
CA LYS A 184 -4.81 -7.24 -20.03
C LYS A 184 -3.94 -8.28 -20.75
N LYS A 185 -3.51 -9.34 -20.04
CA LYS A 185 -2.77 -10.44 -20.65
C LYS A 185 -3.65 -11.22 -21.64
N VAL A 186 -4.89 -11.52 -21.26
CA VAL A 186 -5.84 -12.23 -22.14
C VAL A 186 -6.13 -11.43 -23.40
N LYS A 187 -6.42 -10.11 -23.28
CA LYS A 187 -6.68 -9.23 -24.44
C LYS A 187 -5.51 -9.07 -25.40
N LYS A 188 -4.28 -9.39 -25.00
CA LYS A 188 -3.10 -9.34 -25.89
C LYS A 188 -2.90 -10.65 -26.66
N LEU A 189 -3.59 -11.72 -26.27
CA LEU A 189 -3.49 -13.05 -26.87
C LEU A 189 -4.64 -13.33 -27.87
N THR A 190 -5.67 -12.50 -27.85
CA THR A 190 -6.81 -12.51 -28.78
C THR A 190 -6.70 -11.40 -29.81
#